data_7a277776406ecf9d98086f57d932ecbd
#
_entry.id   7a277776406ecf9d98086f57d932ecbd
#
_cell.length_a   1.000
_cell.length_b   1.000
_cell.length_c   1.000
_cell.angle_alpha   90.00
_cell.angle_beta   90.00
_cell.angle_gamma   90.00
#
_symmetry.space_group_name_H-M   'P 1'
#
loop_
_entity.id
_entity.type
_entity.pdbx_description
1 polymer ?
#
loop_
_entity_poly.entity_id
_entity_poly.type
_entity_poly.pdbx_seq_one_letter_code
_entity_poly.pdbx_strand_id
1 'polypeptide(L)'
;PEPLPAGGPRPAPGPTVDGDGTPAVHALAPLGTLTADQLRSCAALAVREGGGELRVTPWRGVVLPLDPAAGDPPADTAARVVRLLGPAGLITRPDEPWHGVGACTGRPGCGRALADVRADAARVHARPRD
;
A
#
# COMPACT_ATOMS: atom_id res chain seq x y z
N PRO A 1 21.52 -26.18 -1.98
CA PRO A 1 20.76 -24.96 -1.70
C PRO A 1 19.36 -25.36 -1.26
N GLU A 2 18.96 -24.93 -0.09
CA GLU A 2 17.62 -25.18 0.44
C GLU A 2 16.59 -24.48 -0.46
N PRO A 3 15.49 -25.14 -0.84
CA PRO A 3 14.45 -24.48 -1.64
C PRO A 3 13.87 -23.30 -0.84
N LEU A 4 13.68 -22.18 -1.52
CA LEU A 4 12.96 -21.04 -0.91
C LEU A 4 11.56 -21.50 -0.49
N PRO A 5 11.07 -21.10 0.70
CA PRO A 5 9.72 -21.43 1.12
C PRO A 5 8.72 -20.94 0.08
N ALA A 6 7.73 -21.76 -0.23
CA ALA A 6 6.65 -21.35 -1.11
C ALA A 6 6.02 -20.06 -0.57
N GLY A 7 6.02 -19.01 -1.39
CA GLY A 7 5.45 -17.73 -0.99
C GLY A 7 3.98 -17.91 -0.62
N GLY A 8 3.61 -17.48 0.58
CA GLY A 8 2.20 -17.44 0.99
C GLY A 8 1.35 -16.56 0.08
N PRO A 9 0.03 -16.64 0.17
CA PRO A 9 -0.85 -15.79 -0.61
C PRO A 9 -0.55 -14.32 -0.33
N ARG A 10 -0.62 -13.48 -1.37
CA ARG A 10 -0.44 -12.03 -1.24
C ARG A 10 -1.49 -11.47 -0.29
N PRO A 11 -1.10 -10.78 0.79
CA PRO A 11 -2.08 -10.19 1.69
C PRO A 11 -2.91 -9.12 0.98
N ALA A 12 -4.21 -9.10 1.28
CA ALA A 12 -5.11 -8.06 0.78
C ALA A 12 -4.74 -6.69 1.40
N PRO A 13 -4.99 -5.57 0.70
CA PRO A 13 -4.90 -4.26 1.32
C PRO A 13 -6.01 -4.05 2.35
N GLY A 14 -5.68 -3.34 3.42
CA GLY A 14 -6.57 -3.06 4.53
C GLY A 14 -6.02 -3.52 5.87
N PRO A 15 -6.89 -3.59 6.89
CA PRO A 15 -6.52 -4.14 8.19
C PRO A 15 -6.02 -5.58 8.06
N THR A 16 -4.96 -5.89 8.76
CA THR A 16 -4.32 -7.21 8.74
C THR A 16 -3.69 -7.51 10.10
N VAL A 17 -3.13 -8.70 10.23
CA VAL A 17 -2.39 -9.13 11.41
C VAL A 17 -1.03 -9.63 10.92
N ASP A 18 0.02 -9.23 11.61
CA ASP A 18 1.38 -9.69 11.32
C ASP A 18 1.60 -11.14 11.80
N GLY A 19 2.71 -11.75 11.42
CA GLY A 19 3.03 -13.13 11.75
C GLY A 19 3.17 -13.42 13.26
N ASP A 20 3.41 -12.40 14.06
CA ASP A 20 3.45 -12.46 15.53
C ASP A 20 2.12 -12.13 16.23
N GLY A 21 1.06 -11.87 15.46
CA GLY A 21 -0.25 -11.47 15.97
C GLY A 21 -0.45 -9.96 16.14
N THR A 22 0.56 -9.14 15.82
CA THR A 22 0.45 -7.67 15.90
C THR A 22 -0.54 -7.13 14.88
N PRO A 23 -1.56 -6.36 15.28
CA PRO A 23 -2.45 -5.67 14.36
C PRO A 23 -1.66 -4.72 13.44
N ALA A 24 -2.05 -4.65 12.18
CA ALA A 24 -1.37 -3.81 11.20
C ALA A 24 -2.33 -3.33 10.11
N VAL A 25 -1.90 -2.37 9.31
CA VAL A 25 -2.58 -1.97 8.07
C VAL A 25 -1.64 -2.17 6.89
N HIS A 26 -2.08 -2.93 5.90
CA HIS A 26 -1.39 -3.09 4.63
C HIS A 26 -1.97 -2.12 3.60
N ALA A 27 -1.14 -1.27 3.01
CA ALA A 27 -1.54 -0.34 1.96
C ALA A 27 -0.65 -0.53 0.73
N LEU A 28 -1.27 -0.53 -0.46
CA LEU A 28 -0.54 -0.69 -1.71
C LEU A 28 -0.29 0.68 -2.37
N ALA A 29 0.85 0.79 -3.02
CA ALA A 29 1.19 1.93 -3.86
C ALA A 29 0.56 1.75 -5.25
N PRO A 30 -0.26 2.69 -5.75
CA PRO A 30 -0.74 2.64 -7.11
C PRO A 30 0.41 2.52 -8.11
N LEU A 31 0.31 1.56 -9.03
CA LEU A 31 1.37 1.23 -10.01
C LEU A 31 2.74 0.91 -9.39
N GLY A 32 2.79 0.63 -8.08
CA GLY A 32 4.00 0.28 -7.35
C GLY A 32 4.95 1.44 -7.07
N THR A 33 4.46 2.68 -7.07
CA THR A 33 5.28 3.87 -6.80
C THR A 33 4.61 4.75 -5.77
N LEU A 34 5.33 5.12 -4.73
CA LEU A 34 4.91 6.13 -3.76
C LEU A 34 5.53 7.49 -4.10
N THR A 35 4.74 8.54 -4.00
CA THR A 35 5.25 9.92 -4.00
C THR A 35 5.88 10.24 -2.64
N ALA A 36 6.69 11.29 -2.59
CA ALA A 36 7.28 11.75 -1.34
C ALA A 36 6.20 12.13 -0.30
N ASP A 37 5.08 12.72 -0.75
CA ASP A 37 3.99 13.11 0.15
C ASP A 37 3.24 11.89 0.69
N GLN A 38 3.01 10.88 -0.13
CA GLN A 38 2.45 9.59 0.32
C GLN A 38 3.35 8.93 1.36
N LEU A 39 4.67 8.91 1.12
CA LEU A 39 5.61 8.32 2.07
C LEU A 39 5.66 9.12 3.38
N ARG A 40 5.61 10.46 3.32
CA ARG A 40 5.51 11.30 4.54
C ARG A 40 4.23 11.03 5.31
N SER A 41 3.10 10.86 4.62
CA SER A 41 1.82 10.50 5.27
C SER A 41 1.91 9.14 5.96
N CYS A 42 2.50 8.14 5.31
CA CYS A 42 2.74 6.84 5.93
C CYS A 42 3.65 6.95 7.16
N ALA A 43 4.74 7.69 7.07
CA ALA A 43 5.69 7.87 8.18
C ALA A 43 5.04 8.59 9.37
N ALA A 44 4.27 9.66 9.12
CA ALA A 44 3.56 10.38 10.17
C ALA A 44 2.54 9.50 10.89
N LEU A 45 1.82 8.65 10.14
CA LEU A 45 0.88 7.69 10.71
C LEU A 45 1.61 6.58 11.50
N ALA A 46 2.74 6.08 10.98
CA ALA A 46 3.54 5.09 11.69
C ALA A 46 4.02 5.60 13.05
N VAL A 47 4.48 6.86 13.12
CA VAL A 47 4.90 7.50 14.38
C VAL A 47 3.73 7.66 15.34
N ARG A 48 2.56 8.06 14.83
CA ARG A 48 1.40 8.37 15.67
C ARG A 48 0.65 7.14 16.17
N GLU A 49 0.54 6.11 15.33
CA GLU A 49 -0.36 4.97 15.55
C GLU A 49 0.38 3.63 15.73
N GLY A 50 1.69 3.57 15.40
CA GLY A 50 2.40 2.31 15.26
C GLY A 50 3.81 2.28 15.84
N GLY A 51 4.15 3.12 16.81
CA GLY A 51 5.49 3.08 17.41
C GLY A 51 6.64 3.49 16.48
N GLY A 52 6.36 4.12 15.34
CA GLY A 52 7.35 4.66 14.42
C GLY A 52 7.87 3.67 13.37
N GLU A 53 7.28 2.49 13.24
CA GLU A 53 7.71 1.48 12.28
C GLU A 53 6.88 1.52 10.99
N LEU A 54 7.55 1.42 9.84
CA LEU A 54 6.97 1.26 8.51
C LEU A 54 7.76 0.18 7.76
N ARG A 55 7.07 -0.86 7.28
CA ARG A 55 7.68 -1.98 6.55
C ARG A 55 7.32 -1.92 5.07
N VAL A 56 8.32 -1.99 4.19
CA VAL A 56 8.10 -2.11 2.74
C VAL A 56 7.90 -3.57 2.38
N THR A 57 6.92 -3.85 1.52
CA THR A 57 6.59 -5.22 1.12
C THR A 57 7.01 -5.52 -0.33
N PRO A 58 7.30 -6.78 -0.67
CA PRO A 58 7.57 -7.17 -2.06
C PRO A 58 6.33 -7.05 -2.96
N TRP A 59 5.16 -6.84 -2.39
CA TRP A 59 3.89 -6.69 -3.12
C TRP A 59 3.57 -5.23 -3.47
N ARG A 60 4.61 -4.37 -3.55
CA ARG A 60 4.48 -2.95 -3.94
C ARG A 60 3.63 -2.14 -2.97
N GLY A 61 3.81 -2.37 -1.69
CA GLY A 61 3.08 -1.70 -0.65
C GLY A 61 3.89 -1.49 0.61
N VAL A 62 3.20 -1.00 1.62
CA VAL A 62 3.74 -0.78 2.97
C VAL A 62 2.83 -1.42 4.00
N VAL A 63 3.40 -1.87 5.10
CA VAL A 63 2.69 -2.31 6.28
C VAL A 63 3.03 -1.36 7.42
N LEU A 64 1.99 -0.87 8.08
CA LEU A 64 2.08 -0.10 9.32
C LEU A 64 1.64 -1.02 10.47
N PRO A 65 2.56 -1.54 11.28
CA PRO A 65 2.19 -2.17 12.54
C PRO A 65 1.49 -1.14 13.44
N LEU A 66 0.48 -1.56 14.17
CA LEU A 66 -0.24 -0.71 15.11
C LEU A 66 0.21 -0.99 16.53
N ASP A 67 0.38 0.06 17.32
CA ASP A 67 0.74 -0.09 18.72
C ASP A 67 -0.50 -0.51 19.54
N PRO A 68 -0.56 -1.72 20.08
CA PRO A 68 -1.67 -2.16 20.90
C PRO A 68 -1.75 -1.40 22.24
N ALA A 69 -0.67 -0.72 22.65
CA ALA A 69 -0.63 0.10 23.86
C ALA A 69 -1.12 1.54 23.65
N ALA A 70 -1.49 1.93 22.44
CA ALA A 70 -1.95 3.30 22.11
C ALA A 70 -3.31 3.70 22.72
N GLY A 71 -3.96 2.80 23.44
CA GLY A 71 -5.17 3.06 24.22
C GLY A 71 -6.49 2.88 23.48
N ASP A 72 -6.51 2.98 22.17
CA ASP A 72 -7.70 2.72 21.35
C ASP A 72 -7.76 1.25 20.92
N PRO A 73 -8.96 0.68 20.69
CA PRO A 73 -9.10 -0.63 20.12
C PRO A 73 -8.37 -0.74 18.77
N PRO A 74 -7.60 -1.80 18.50
CA PRO A 74 -6.84 -1.96 17.26
C PRO A 74 -7.68 -1.82 15.99
N ALA A 75 -8.94 -2.27 16.01
CA ALA A 75 -9.87 -2.12 14.89
C ALA A 75 -10.20 -0.66 14.57
N ASP A 76 -10.37 0.18 15.60
CA ASP A 76 -10.68 1.61 15.44
C ASP A 76 -9.44 2.37 14.93
N THR A 77 -8.27 2.02 15.45
CA THR A 77 -6.98 2.55 14.98
C THR A 77 -6.74 2.17 13.51
N ALA A 78 -6.95 0.91 13.15
CA ALA A 78 -6.84 0.45 11.76
C ALA A 78 -7.81 1.20 10.83
N ALA A 79 -9.07 1.36 11.24
CA ALA A 79 -10.06 2.10 10.47
C ALA A 79 -9.68 3.57 10.29
N ARG A 80 -9.10 4.20 11.31
CA ARG A 80 -8.56 5.58 11.25
C ARG A 80 -7.41 5.68 10.25
N VAL A 81 -6.45 4.77 10.30
CA VAL A 81 -5.31 4.71 9.37
C VAL A 81 -5.80 4.54 7.92
N VAL A 82 -6.71 3.61 7.66
CA VAL A 82 -7.33 3.40 6.34
C VAL A 82 -8.00 4.67 5.83
N ARG A 83 -8.78 5.37 6.66
CA ARG A 83 -9.46 6.62 6.28
C ARG A 83 -8.50 7.75 5.93
N LEU A 84 -7.28 7.74 6.43
CA LEU A 84 -6.27 8.76 6.16
C LEU A 84 -5.39 8.39 4.96
N LEU A 85 -5.07 7.12 4.77
CA LEU A 85 -4.24 6.65 3.65
C LEU A 85 -4.99 6.64 2.31
N GLY A 86 -6.28 6.34 2.31
CA GLY A 86 -7.09 6.34 1.09
C GLY A 86 -7.08 7.70 0.38
N PRO A 87 -7.47 8.82 1.04
CA PRO A 87 -7.39 10.16 0.45
C PRO A 87 -5.97 10.61 0.09
N ALA A 88 -4.93 10.06 0.74
CA ALA A 88 -3.54 10.27 0.35
C ALA A 88 -3.16 9.51 -0.94
N GLY A 89 -4.09 8.71 -1.50
CA GLY A 89 -3.92 8.02 -2.77
C GLY A 89 -3.26 6.64 -2.67
N LEU A 90 -3.27 6.02 -1.48
CA LEU A 90 -2.89 4.61 -1.36
C LEU A 90 -4.11 3.71 -1.49
N ILE A 91 -3.89 2.49 -1.94
CA ILE A 91 -4.93 1.46 -2.02
C ILE A 91 -5.02 0.78 -0.67
N THR A 92 -6.16 0.91 -0.01
CA THR A 92 -6.42 0.42 1.34
C THR A 92 -7.54 -0.61 1.43
N ARG A 93 -8.18 -0.90 0.28
CA ARG A 93 -9.25 -1.91 0.17
C ARG A 93 -9.14 -2.70 -1.13
N PRO A 94 -9.57 -3.98 -1.13
CA PRO A 94 -9.51 -4.84 -2.32
C PRO A 94 -10.45 -4.41 -3.45
N ASP A 95 -11.53 -3.68 -3.13
CA ASP A 95 -12.52 -3.19 -4.10
C ASP A 95 -12.14 -1.87 -4.76
N GLU A 96 -11.00 -1.28 -4.37
CA GLU A 96 -10.55 -0.03 -4.99
C GLU A 96 -10.11 -0.24 -6.44
N PRO A 97 -10.44 0.72 -7.32
CA PRO A 97 -10.20 0.58 -8.75
C PRO A 97 -8.73 0.33 -9.14
N TRP A 98 -7.77 0.84 -8.38
CA TRP A 98 -6.34 0.63 -8.60
C TRP A 98 -5.83 -0.73 -8.12
N HIS A 99 -6.62 -1.46 -7.32
CA HIS A 99 -6.26 -2.79 -6.88
C HIS A 99 -6.19 -3.74 -8.07
N GLY A 100 -5.09 -4.43 -8.21
CA GLY A 100 -4.85 -5.34 -9.34
C GLY A 100 -4.32 -4.67 -10.61
N VAL A 101 -4.25 -3.34 -10.67
CA VAL A 101 -3.63 -2.63 -11.79
C VAL A 101 -2.12 -2.55 -11.60
N GLY A 102 -1.38 -3.06 -12.57
CA GLY A 102 0.08 -3.02 -12.59
C GLY A 102 0.60 -2.38 -13.87
N ALA A 103 1.72 -1.68 -13.77
CA ALA A 103 2.45 -1.19 -14.92
C ALA A 103 3.95 -1.30 -14.66
N CYS A 104 4.72 -1.51 -15.72
CA CYS A 104 6.17 -1.37 -15.66
C CYS A 104 6.55 0.12 -15.56
N THR A 105 7.85 0.41 -15.49
CA THR A 105 8.33 1.80 -15.40
C THR A 105 7.88 2.65 -16.58
N GLY A 106 7.86 2.09 -17.81
CA GLY A 106 7.47 2.84 -18.99
C GLY A 106 8.44 3.98 -19.34
N ARG A 107 8.08 4.80 -20.32
CA ARG A 107 8.78 6.06 -20.57
C ARG A 107 8.42 7.08 -19.46
N PRO A 108 9.30 8.05 -19.14
CA PRO A 108 10.67 8.21 -19.64
C PRO A 108 11.70 7.33 -18.91
N GLY A 109 11.32 6.60 -17.85
CA GLY A 109 12.24 5.89 -16.96
C GLY A 109 12.87 4.61 -17.56
N CYS A 110 12.27 4.04 -18.61
CA CYS A 110 12.80 2.86 -19.30
C CYS A 110 13.14 3.18 -20.76
N GLY A 111 14.42 3.13 -21.11
CA GLY A 111 14.89 3.40 -22.48
C GLY A 111 14.40 2.41 -23.55
N ARG A 112 13.89 1.22 -23.14
CA ARG A 112 13.31 0.21 -24.04
C ARG A 112 11.80 0.34 -24.21
N ALA A 113 11.15 1.18 -23.37
CA ALA A 113 9.71 1.34 -23.45
C ALA A 113 9.30 2.16 -24.67
N LEU A 114 8.22 1.76 -25.32
CA LEU A 114 7.63 2.46 -26.47
C LEU A 114 6.65 3.55 -26.04
N ALA A 115 6.08 3.43 -24.81
CA ALA A 115 5.03 4.32 -24.32
C ALA A 115 5.22 4.65 -22.82
N ASP A 116 4.56 5.72 -22.37
CA ASP A 116 4.38 6.04 -20.97
C ASP A 116 3.14 5.27 -20.44
N VAL A 117 3.35 4.00 -20.13
CA VAL A 117 2.28 3.08 -19.70
C VAL A 117 1.65 3.49 -18.37
N ARG A 118 2.35 4.27 -17.54
CA ARG A 118 1.79 4.78 -16.27
C ARG A 118 0.83 5.93 -16.50
N ALA A 119 1.19 6.86 -17.39
CA ALA A 119 0.29 7.92 -17.80
C ALA A 119 -0.93 7.35 -18.56
N ASP A 120 -0.74 6.31 -19.38
CA ASP A 120 -1.83 5.61 -20.06
C ASP A 120 -2.80 4.97 -19.07
N ALA A 121 -2.29 4.25 -18.06
CA ALA A 121 -3.09 3.66 -17.00
C ALA A 121 -3.88 4.73 -16.23
N ALA A 122 -3.25 5.84 -15.87
CA ALA A 122 -3.90 6.95 -15.19
C ALA A 122 -5.04 7.56 -16.01
N ARG A 123 -4.84 7.74 -17.32
CA ARG A 123 -5.89 8.25 -18.23
C ARG A 123 -7.09 7.32 -18.35
N VAL A 124 -6.84 6.02 -18.46
CA VAL A 124 -7.93 5.02 -18.50
C VAL A 124 -8.70 5.00 -17.19
N HIS A 125 -7.99 5.11 -16.08
CA HIS A 125 -8.58 5.08 -14.75
C HIS A 125 -9.40 6.33 -14.41
N ALA A 126 -9.05 7.49 -14.97
CA ALA A 126 -9.77 8.75 -14.78
C ALA A 126 -11.07 8.84 -15.60
N ARG A 127 -11.33 7.88 -16.52
CA ARG A 127 -12.57 7.88 -17.30
C ARG A 127 -13.76 7.46 -16.42
N PRO A 128 -14.91 8.17 -16.49
CA PRO A 128 -16.13 7.72 -15.88
C PRO A 128 -16.46 6.28 -16.36
N ARG A 129 -16.91 5.46 -15.46
CA ARG A 129 -17.49 4.15 -15.81
C ARG A 129 -18.97 4.38 -16.08
N ASP A 130 -19.37 4.18 -17.34
CA ASP A 130 -20.77 4.18 -17.74
C ASP A 130 -21.50 3.00 -17.09
#